data_ece488dcab2f6b27e39d7c0e23aa926c
#
_entry.id   ece488dcab2f6b27e39d7c0e23aa926c
#
_cell.length_a   1.000
_cell.length_b   1.000
_cell.length_c   1.000
_cell.angle_alpha   90.00
_cell.angle_beta   90.00
_cell.angle_gamma   90.00
#
_symmetry.space_group_name_H-M   'P 1'
#
loop_
_entity.id
_entity.type
_entity.pdbx_description
1 polymer ?
#
loop_
_entity_poly.entity_id
_entity_poly.type
_entity_poly.pdbx_seq_one_letter_code
_entity_poly.pdbx_strand_id
1 'polypeptide(L)'
;MAANSDSTKRTFSVVDPLKINIENPHGAVISFELPENVERLECDLLVVGGGMGGVSAALSALRAADELSFTTKQTLVILTEETDWLGGQMTSQGVSALDENHLVEISGAARSYQKFRNEIRARYKRDFKLAQWANDEPWLNPGDCWVSWLAFEPKFALDEIEKLLTPYESRRQLTTKVRTKAIYARTEASASDSTQKKITAVGFYDFARDKVFEVEAKIVIDATELGDLLPMAGLNYRSGAESKAETGEAHAPEIARPENVQDFTYPFVIEYRPGTNNLIEKPQHYEQFHAAGKFSLEGYPMFACKLKGEGDEMRIDKLPFWEYRRLISSKLFESNDYPFDVAMINWNSNDLRMQNIIDVDANIQAERLALGKALSLGFLYWLQTEAPRDDGGFGYPEFYLRTDVLGSSDGLSKYPYIRESRRIVALHTIVEEEIVVATNPGARAHLFPDSVGIGRYPVDIHGEQDVPGAAQHTKPFQIPLRALIAKDAANLLPACKNIGTTHVTNGSYRLHPIEWSIGEAQGTLAVLSLENGIPPGEFHGHSKLVRKLQEQLIDRGVPLFWFNDVPTEHPQFAEIQKSAMLNQNAINEKTLSYFLPESLRNSRSRS
;
A
#
# COMPACT_ATOMS: atom_id res chain seq x y z
N MET A 1 18.12 -12.71 -53.45
CA MET A 1 16.77 -12.51 -52.93
C MET A 1 16.92 -11.81 -51.57
N ALA A 2 16.64 -10.52 -51.55
CA ALA A 2 16.77 -9.71 -50.34
C ALA A 2 15.60 -10.07 -49.38
N ALA A 3 15.92 -10.44 -48.15
CA ALA A 3 14.93 -10.63 -47.11
C ALA A 3 14.38 -9.25 -46.75
N ASN A 4 13.10 -9.03 -47.02
CA ASN A 4 12.34 -7.91 -46.52
C ASN A 4 12.30 -8.02 -44.99
N SER A 5 13.09 -7.23 -44.29
CA SER A 5 12.90 -6.93 -42.87
C SER A 5 11.77 -5.91 -42.77
N ASP A 6 10.56 -6.40 -42.72
CA ASP A 6 9.41 -5.60 -42.32
C ASP A 6 9.55 -5.30 -40.81
N SER A 7 10.28 -4.24 -40.48
CA SER A 7 10.34 -3.72 -39.12
C SER A 7 9.03 -2.99 -38.87
N THR A 8 7.98 -3.75 -38.48
CA THR A 8 6.78 -3.16 -37.93
C THR A 8 7.17 -2.39 -36.67
N LYS A 9 7.19 -1.07 -36.77
CA LYS A 9 7.43 -0.17 -35.62
C LYS A 9 6.40 -0.49 -34.55
N ARG A 10 6.88 -0.81 -33.34
CA ARG A 10 6.02 -1.17 -32.23
C ARG A 10 5.40 0.10 -31.65
N THR A 11 4.06 0.20 -31.71
CA THR A 11 3.29 1.28 -31.13
C THR A 11 2.93 0.95 -29.68
N PHE A 12 3.08 1.90 -28.79
CA PHE A 12 2.70 1.85 -27.40
C PHE A 12 1.60 2.85 -27.10
N SER A 13 0.71 2.52 -26.18
CA SER A 13 -0.27 3.44 -25.63
C SER A 13 -0.20 3.39 -24.10
N VAL A 14 -0.10 4.54 -23.46
CA VAL A 14 -0.03 4.70 -22.01
C VAL A 14 -1.06 5.71 -21.54
N VAL A 15 -1.55 5.54 -20.32
CA VAL A 15 -2.45 6.50 -19.67
C VAL A 15 -1.63 7.38 -18.75
N ASP A 16 -1.76 8.70 -18.91
CA ASP A 16 -1.24 9.68 -17.96
C ASP A 16 -2.27 9.86 -16.82
N PRO A 17 -2.02 9.36 -15.60
CA PRO A 17 -3.00 9.38 -14.52
C PRO A 17 -3.37 10.79 -14.08
N LEU A 18 -2.46 11.77 -14.24
CA LEU A 18 -2.74 13.16 -13.86
C LEU A 18 -3.58 13.93 -14.91
N LYS A 19 -3.78 13.36 -16.10
CA LYS A 19 -4.60 13.94 -17.16
C LYS A 19 -5.99 13.31 -17.29
N ILE A 20 -6.35 12.37 -16.43
CA ILE A 20 -7.67 11.77 -16.46
C ILE A 20 -8.73 12.85 -16.24
N ASN A 21 -9.61 13.00 -17.21
CA ASN A 21 -10.70 13.95 -17.25
C ASN A 21 -12.02 13.25 -17.54
N ILE A 22 -13.08 13.59 -16.79
CA ILE A 22 -14.39 12.92 -16.89
C ILE A 22 -15.04 13.18 -18.25
N GLU A 23 -14.88 14.38 -18.80
CA GLU A 23 -15.50 14.79 -20.06
C GLU A 23 -14.73 14.27 -21.29
N ASN A 24 -13.42 14.07 -21.14
CA ASN A 24 -12.54 13.59 -22.22
C ASN A 24 -11.51 12.59 -21.69
N PRO A 25 -11.93 11.35 -21.36
CA PRO A 25 -11.03 10.32 -20.83
C PRO A 25 -9.85 10.01 -21.75
N HIS A 26 -10.10 9.93 -23.05
CA HIS A 26 -9.08 9.58 -24.05
C HIS A 26 -8.01 10.67 -24.22
N GLY A 27 -8.25 11.89 -23.75
CA GLY A 27 -7.22 12.93 -23.68
C GLY A 27 -6.04 12.61 -22.76
N ALA A 28 -6.19 11.63 -21.88
CA ALA A 28 -5.12 11.10 -21.03
C ALA A 28 -4.29 9.98 -21.70
N VAL A 29 -4.73 9.46 -22.85
CA VAL A 29 -4.04 8.39 -23.56
C VAL A 29 -3.00 8.98 -24.51
N ILE A 30 -1.76 8.54 -24.34
CA ILE A 30 -0.64 8.95 -25.18
C ILE A 30 -0.19 7.74 -25.99
N SER A 31 -0.24 7.85 -27.33
CA SER A 31 0.23 6.80 -28.26
C SER A 31 1.47 7.27 -28.98
N PHE A 32 2.48 6.43 -29.05
CA PHE A 32 3.76 6.74 -29.67
C PHE A 32 4.43 5.49 -30.27
N GLU A 33 5.31 5.71 -31.23
CA GLU A 33 6.21 4.66 -31.73
C GLU A 33 7.51 4.65 -30.93
N LEU A 34 8.07 3.45 -30.69
CA LEU A 34 9.35 3.33 -30.01
C LEU A 34 10.46 3.96 -30.89
N PRO A 35 11.22 4.94 -30.36
CA PRO A 35 12.32 5.56 -31.11
C PRO A 35 13.41 4.53 -31.44
N GLU A 36 14.09 4.70 -32.60
CA GLU A 36 15.24 3.86 -32.96
C GLU A 36 16.41 3.99 -31.96
N ASN A 37 16.62 5.20 -31.45
CA ASN A 37 17.65 5.50 -30.46
C ASN A 37 16.97 5.91 -29.13
N VAL A 38 17.11 5.07 -28.11
CA VAL A 38 16.58 5.28 -26.77
C VAL A 38 17.76 5.65 -25.86
N GLU A 39 17.60 6.71 -25.05
CA GLU A 39 18.54 7.05 -23.96
C GLU A 39 18.66 5.85 -23.02
N ARG A 40 19.89 5.48 -22.62
CA ARG A 40 20.14 4.36 -21.72
C ARG A 40 20.78 4.83 -20.44
N LEU A 41 20.26 4.33 -19.34
CA LEU A 41 20.78 4.51 -18.00
C LEU A 41 21.16 3.15 -17.43
N GLU A 42 22.09 3.14 -16.50
CA GLU A 42 22.51 1.92 -15.79
C GLU A 42 22.42 2.12 -14.29
N CYS A 43 22.01 1.06 -13.57
CA CYS A 43 22.05 1.03 -12.11
C CYS A 43 22.28 -0.40 -11.58
N ASP A 44 22.57 -0.52 -10.29
CA ASP A 44 22.65 -1.84 -9.64
C ASP A 44 21.25 -2.34 -9.27
N LEU A 45 20.39 -1.44 -8.80
CA LEU A 45 19.01 -1.72 -8.38
C LEU A 45 18.04 -0.72 -9.00
N LEU A 46 17.07 -1.23 -9.74
CA LEU A 46 15.95 -0.46 -10.27
C LEU A 46 14.70 -0.74 -9.44
N VAL A 47 14.09 0.28 -8.86
CA VAL A 47 12.80 0.21 -8.17
C VAL A 47 11.76 0.90 -9.05
N VAL A 48 10.81 0.13 -9.57
CA VAL A 48 9.74 0.61 -10.46
C VAL A 48 8.46 0.75 -9.65
N GLY A 49 7.98 1.98 -9.48
CA GLY A 49 6.89 2.35 -8.59
C GLY A 49 7.40 2.97 -7.29
N GLY A 50 6.94 4.19 -7.04
CA GLY A 50 7.31 5.00 -5.87
C GLY A 50 6.25 4.96 -4.75
N GLY A 51 5.41 3.91 -4.70
CA GLY A 51 4.50 3.65 -3.59
C GLY A 51 5.24 3.37 -2.28
N MET A 52 4.50 3.01 -1.23
CA MET A 52 5.11 2.75 0.08
C MET A 52 6.16 1.64 0.04
N GLY A 53 5.86 0.54 -0.66
CA GLY A 53 6.78 -0.56 -0.83
C GLY A 53 8.03 -0.18 -1.62
N GLY A 54 7.87 0.63 -2.69
CA GLY A 54 9.00 1.12 -3.48
C GLY A 54 9.92 2.08 -2.72
N VAL A 55 9.34 3.04 -2.00
CA VAL A 55 10.09 3.97 -1.14
C VAL A 55 10.86 3.22 -0.06
N SER A 56 10.19 2.31 0.67
CA SER A 56 10.83 1.54 1.74
C SER A 56 11.90 0.58 1.20
N ALA A 57 11.70 0.00 0.01
CA ALA A 57 12.69 -0.85 -0.65
C ALA A 57 13.94 -0.06 -1.05
N ALA A 58 13.78 1.11 -1.66
CA ALA A 58 14.91 1.98 -2.01
C ALA A 58 15.70 2.42 -0.78
N LEU A 59 15.00 2.89 0.28
CA LEU A 59 15.63 3.28 1.55
C LEU A 59 16.34 2.11 2.22
N SER A 60 15.71 0.94 2.27
CA SER A 60 16.29 -0.25 2.90
C SER A 60 17.52 -0.74 2.15
N ALA A 61 17.48 -0.73 0.82
CA ALA A 61 18.63 -1.09 -0.01
C ALA A 61 19.81 -0.14 0.22
N LEU A 62 19.56 1.17 0.24
CA LEU A 62 20.60 2.18 0.46
C LEU A 62 21.22 2.05 1.86
N ARG A 63 20.42 1.83 2.90
CA ARG A 63 20.89 1.56 4.26
C ARG A 63 21.70 0.27 4.34
N ALA A 64 21.23 -0.80 3.69
CA ALA A 64 21.96 -2.07 3.63
C ALA A 64 23.32 -1.92 2.95
N ALA A 65 23.38 -1.16 1.87
CA ALA A 65 24.64 -0.89 1.17
C ALA A 65 25.63 -0.09 2.02
N ASP A 66 25.14 0.91 2.76
CA ASP A 66 25.99 1.70 3.68
C ASP A 66 26.54 0.83 4.84
N GLU A 67 25.73 -0.11 5.38
CA GLU A 67 26.14 -0.99 6.50
C GLU A 67 27.13 -2.08 6.09
N LEU A 68 26.98 -2.62 4.88
CA LEU A 68 27.83 -3.72 4.40
C LEU A 68 29.21 -3.26 3.92
N SER A 69 29.50 -1.95 3.99
CA SER A 69 30.80 -1.38 3.58
C SER A 69 31.25 -1.93 2.23
N PHE A 70 30.36 -1.89 1.24
CA PHE A 70 30.65 -2.41 -0.08
C PHE A 70 31.98 -1.87 -0.58
N THR A 71 32.94 -2.77 -0.68
CA THR A 71 34.30 -2.50 -1.11
C THR A 71 34.30 -1.74 -2.44
N THR A 72 34.72 -0.50 -2.41
CA THR A 72 35.15 0.33 -3.55
C THR A 72 34.13 0.81 -4.56
N LYS A 73 32.93 0.22 -4.72
CA LYS A 73 31.90 0.73 -5.65
C LYS A 73 30.59 1.01 -4.90
N GLN A 74 30.13 2.24 -5.02
CA GLN A 74 28.87 2.72 -4.47
C GLN A 74 27.68 2.02 -5.17
N THR A 75 26.70 1.51 -4.41
CA THR A 75 25.46 0.97 -4.99
C THR A 75 24.62 2.10 -5.56
N LEU A 76 24.22 1.96 -6.82
CA LEU A 76 23.38 2.92 -7.52
C LEU A 76 21.95 2.41 -7.59
N VAL A 77 21.00 3.22 -7.11
CA VAL A 77 19.57 2.94 -7.12
C VAL A 77 18.85 3.97 -7.99
N ILE A 78 17.97 3.50 -8.88
CA ILE A 78 17.00 4.34 -9.57
C ILE A 78 15.62 3.98 -9.04
N LEU A 79 14.85 4.99 -8.57
CA LEU A 79 13.45 4.88 -8.14
C LEU A 79 12.58 5.64 -9.13
N THR A 80 11.54 5.01 -9.66
CA THR A 80 10.59 5.64 -10.59
C THR A 80 9.20 5.74 -9.98
N GLU A 81 8.41 6.74 -10.43
CA GLU A 81 7.00 6.91 -10.04
C GLU A 81 6.21 7.52 -11.20
N GLU A 82 5.01 6.99 -11.50
CA GLU A 82 4.19 7.49 -12.61
C GLU A 82 3.44 8.79 -12.29
N THR A 83 3.16 9.06 -11.03
CA THR A 83 2.66 10.35 -10.58
C THR A 83 3.82 11.32 -10.29
N ASP A 84 3.51 12.51 -9.80
CA ASP A 84 4.49 13.50 -9.32
C ASP A 84 4.72 13.42 -7.80
N TRP A 85 4.07 12.46 -7.10
CA TRP A 85 4.15 12.26 -5.66
C TRP A 85 4.57 10.84 -5.30
N LEU A 86 5.66 10.70 -4.53
CA LEU A 86 6.05 9.43 -3.91
C LEU A 86 5.16 9.10 -2.71
N GLY A 87 5.09 7.82 -2.32
CA GLY A 87 4.42 7.34 -1.12
C GLY A 87 3.09 6.60 -1.35
N GLY A 88 2.59 6.57 -2.58
CA GLY A 88 1.43 5.75 -2.99
C GLY A 88 0.20 5.94 -2.12
N GLN A 89 -0.21 4.90 -1.38
CA GLN A 89 -1.44 4.89 -0.58
C GLN A 89 -1.59 6.13 0.31
N MET A 90 -0.55 6.53 1.02
CA MET A 90 -0.62 7.65 1.98
C MET A 90 -0.46 9.04 1.35
N THR A 91 -0.15 9.13 0.06
CA THR A 91 0.11 10.40 -0.64
C THR A 91 -0.72 10.52 -1.91
N SER A 92 -0.22 10.05 -3.06
CA SER A 92 -0.84 10.20 -4.38
C SER A 92 -2.22 9.54 -4.50
N GLN A 93 -2.50 8.49 -3.72
CA GLN A 93 -3.80 7.82 -3.66
C GLN A 93 -4.71 8.34 -2.54
N GLY A 94 -4.23 9.28 -1.71
CA GLY A 94 -5.03 10.06 -0.77
C GLY A 94 -5.47 9.36 0.51
N VAL A 95 -5.03 8.11 0.81
CA VAL A 95 -5.43 7.39 2.04
C VAL A 95 -4.44 7.66 3.17
N SER A 96 -4.48 8.87 3.70
CA SER A 96 -3.59 9.34 4.78
C SER A 96 -4.20 9.28 6.19
N ALA A 97 -5.42 8.79 6.34
CA ALA A 97 -5.89 8.15 7.55
C ALA A 97 -5.51 6.67 7.42
N LEU A 98 -4.40 6.30 8.05
CA LEU A 98 -3.68 5.05 7.78
C LEU A 98 -4.45 3.81 8.24
N ASP A 99 -4.53 2.79 7.41
CA ASP A 99 -5.09 1.49 7.78
C ASP A 99 -4.02 0.65 8.49
N GLU A 100 -4.15 0.49 9.79
CA GLU A 100 -3.12 -0.02 10.68
C GLU A 100 -3.67 -0.97 11.75
N ASN A 101 -2.80 -1.74 12.35
CA ASN A 101 -3.15 -2.58 13.49
C ASN A 101 -3.08 -1.79 14.81
N HIS A 102 -3.74 -2.29 15.85
CA HIS A 102 -3.85 -1.64 17.16
C HIS A 102 -2.54 -1.55 17.97
N LEU A 103 -1.46 -2.22 17.55
CA LEU A 103 -0.14 -2.18 18.19
C LEU A 103 0.92 -1.46 17.34
N VAL A 104 0.51 -0.74 16.30
CA VAL A 104 1.41 -0.03 15.38
C VAL A 104 2.36 0.94 16.12
N GLU A 105 1.88 1.52 17.23
CA GLU A 105 2.68 2.45 18.05
C GLU A 105 3.78 1.76 18.87
N ILE A 106 3.68 0.45 19.08
CA ILE A 106 4.53 -0.28 20.02
C ILE A 106 5.37 -1.33 19.30
N SER A 107 4.73 -2.37 18.80
CA SER A 107 5.40 -3.58 18.29
C SER A 107 4.83 -4.10 16.98
N GLY A 108 3.77 -3.48 16.47
CA GLY A 108 3.00 -3.97 15.31
C GLY A 108 3.48 -3.49 13.94
N ALA A 109 4.64 -2.84 13.87
CA ALA A 109 5.27 -2.37 12.64
C ALA A 109 6.79 -2.26 12.77
N ALA A 110 7.50 -2.12 11.66
CA ALA A 110 8.93 -1.87 11.63
C ALA A 110 9.28 -0.53 12.30
N ARG A 111 10.44 -0.48 12.97
CA ARG A 111 10.95 0.74 13.64
C ARG A 111 11.05 1.94 12.70
N SER A 112 11.44 1.72 11.46
CA SER A 112 11.54 2.78 10.44
C SER A 112 10.19 3.40 10.13
N TYR A 113 9.13 2.58 10.03
CA TYR A 113 7.75 3.03 9.84
C TYR A 113 7.25 3.84 11.05
N GLN A 114 7.51 3.35 12.26
CA GLN A 114 7.17 4.08 13.50
C GLN A 114 7.89 5.42 13.58
N LYS A 115 9.18 5.48 13.23
CA LYS A 115 9.94 6.74 13.16
C LYS A 115 9.35 7.72 12.14
N PHE A 116 9.01 7.24 10.95
CA PHE A 116 8.34 8.04 9.93
C PHE A 116 7.03 8.67 10.47
N ARG A 117 6.18 7.88 11.12
CA ARG A 117 4.95 8.36 11.74
C ARG A 117 5.21 9.41 12.83
N ASN A 118 6.23 9.19 13.64
CA ASN A 118 6.61 10.13 14.71
C ASN A 118 7.16 11.45 14.16
N GLU A 119 7.87 11.45 13.03
CA GLU A 119 8.31 12.68 12.37
C GLU A 119 7.12 13.50 11.85
N ILE A 120 6.08 12.85 11.32
CA ILE A 120 4.84 13.54 10.96
C ILE A 120 4.21 14.22 12.19
N ARG A 121 4.10 13.52 13.33
CA ARG A 121 3.60 14.10 14.59
C ARG A 121 4.45 15.26 15.08
N ALA A 122 5.78 15.08 15.05
CA ALA A 122 6.72 16.11 15.46
C ALA A 122 6.59 17.36 14.60
N ARG A 123 6.30 17.20 13.31
CA ARG A 123 6.05 18.31 12.40
C ARG A 123 4.81 19.09 12.79
N TYR A 124 3.67 18.44 13.08
CA TYR A 124 2.47 19.14 13.55
C TYR A 124 2.73 19.91 14.84
N LYS A 125 3.43 19.31 15.81
CA LYS A 125 3.80 19.97 17.07
C LYS A 125 4.75 21.15 16.89
N ARG A 126 5.60 21.13 15.87
CA ARG A 126 6.58 22.19 15.58
C ARG A 126 5.98 23.34 14.77
N ASP A 127 5.21 23.02 13.73
CA ASP A 127 4.81 23.97 12.69
C ASP A 127 3.49 24.68 13.05
N PHE A 128 2.68 24.12 13.98
CA PHE A 128 1.39 24.65 14.38
C PHE A 128 1.28 24.91 15.87
N LYS A 129 0.46 25.89 16.25
CA LYS A 129 0.12 26.13 17.65
C LYS A 129 -1.02 25.20 18.06
N LEU A 130 -0.70 24.11 18.73
CA LEU A 130 -1.67 23.16 19.25
C LEU A 130 -2.20 23.59 20.62
N ALA A 131 -3.43 23.17 20.94
CA ALA A 131 -3.94 23.20 22.31
C ALA A 131 -3.00 22.40 23.23
N GLN A 132 -2.79 22.89 24.47
CA GLN A 132 -1.80 22.29 25.38
C GLN A 132 -2.00 20.78 25.54
N TRP A 133 -3.25 20.33 25.75
CA TRP A 133 -3.55 18.92 25.91
C TRP A 133 -3.22 18.08 24.67
N ALA A 134 -3.38 18.63 23.46
CA ALA A 134 -3.03 17.96 22.21
C ALA A 134 -1.50 17.93 22.00
N ASN A 135 -0.81 19.00 22.39
CA ASN A 135 0.66 19.05 22.33
C ASN A 135 1.31 18.06 23.30
N ASP A 136 0.69 17.81 24.45
CA ASP A 136 1.18 16.87 25.46
C ASP A 136 0.88 15.40 25.09
N GLU A 137 -0.01 15.16 24.11
CA GLU A 137 -0.35 13.80 23.67
C GLU A 137 0.83 13.15 22.94
N PRO A 138 1.44 12.05 23.46
CA PRO A 138 2.57 11.40 22.81
C PRO A 138 2.22 10.79 21.45
N TRP A 139 1.00 10.30 21.31
CA TRP A 139 0.48 9.70 20.08
C TRP A 139 -0.54 10.62 19.39
N LEU A 140 -0.17 11.88 19.25
CA LEU A 140 -1.02 12.87 18.58
C LEU A 140 -1.57 12.32 17.27
N ASN A 141 -2.91 12.36 17.13
CA ASN A 141 -3.60 12.10 15.88
C ASN A 141 -4.25 13.40 15.40
N PRO A 142 -3.67 14.12 14.42
CA PRO A 142 -4.20 15.40 13.95
C PRO A 142 -5.67 15.35 13.51
N GLY A 143 -6.10 14.20 13.00
CA GLY A 143 -7.49 13.99 12.62
C GLY A 143 -8.40 13.65 13.79
N ASP A 144 -7.88 13.16 14.90
CA ASP A 144 -8.70 12.61 16.00
C ASP A 144 -9.83 11.72 15.45
N CYS A 145 -9.49 10.87 14.47
CA CYS A 145 -10.42 9.99 13.77
C CYS A 145 -10.47 8.61 14.42
N TRP A 146 -11.59 7.89 14.23
CA TRP A 146 -11.77 6.61 14.90
C TRP A 146 -11.27 5.40 14.11
N VAL A 147 -10.98 5.51 12.80
CA VAL A 147 -10.48 4.40 11.98
C VAL A 147 -8.97 4.23 12.04
N SER A 148 -8.24 5.28 12.37
CA SER A 148 -6.77 5.32 12.28
C SER A 148 -6.13 5.88 13.56
N TRP A 149 -4.95 5.35 13.88
CA TRP A 149 -4.10 5.87 14.96
C TRP A 149 -3.32 7.12 14.55
N LEU A 150 -3.23 7.38 13.24
CA LEU A 150 -2.58 8.58 12.71
C LEU A 150 -3.23 8.96 11.38
N ALA A 151 -3.87 10.13 11.34
CA ALA A 151 -4.37 10.77 10.15
C ALA A 151 -3.70 12.14 9.97
N PHE A 152 -3.43 12.53 8.72
CA PHE A 152 -2.71 13.75 8.39
C PHE A 152 -2.97 14.15 6.93
N GLU A 153 -2.60 15.36 6.55
CA GLU A 153 -2.65 15.77 5.16
C GLU A 153 -1.54 15.09 4.33
N PRO A 154 -1.82 14.48 3.17
CA PRO A 154 -0.88 13.67 2.38
C PRO A 154 0.46 14.33 2.08
N LYS A 155 0.48 15.66 1.91
CA LYS A 155 1.71 16.40 1.64
C LYS A 155 2.74 16.30 2.76
N PHE A 156 2.32 16.11 4.01
CA PHE A 156 3.25 15.92 5.14
C PHE A 156 4.05 14.63 4.99
N ALA A 157 3.39 13.55 4.53
CA ALA A 157 4.08 12.30 4.24
C ALA A 157 5.04 12.44 3.06
N LEU A 158 4.63 13.11 1.99
CA LEU A 158 5.49 13.38 0.84
C LEU A 158 6.76 14.10 1.26
N ASP A 159 6.62 15.21 1.99
CA ASP A 159 7.76 16.00 2.44
C ASP A 159 8.72 15.19 3.35
N GLU A 160 8.20 14.32 4.22
CA GLU A 160 9.04 13.44 5.04
C GLU A 160 9.72 12.33 4.23
N ILE A 161 9.07 11.79 3.20
CA ILE A 161 9.69 10.84 2.26
C ILE A 161 10.84 11.53 1.52
N GLU A 162 10.62 12.71 0.96
CA GLU A 162 11.64 13.48 0.26
C GLU A 162 12.84 13.77 1.18
N LYS A 163 12.59 14.15 2.42
CA LYS A 163 13.62 14.36 3.45
C LYS A 163 14.44 13.11 3.74
N LEU A 164 13.81 11.92 3.75
CA LEU A 164 14.52 10.64 3.91
C LEU A 164 15.39 10.28 2.70
N LEU A 165 14.98 10.63 1.49
CA LEU A 165 15.68 10.31 0.24
C LEU A 165 16.81 11.29 -0.09
N THR A 166 16.64 12.58 0.23
CA THR A 166 17.58 13.68 -0.10
C THR A 166 19.05 13.40 0.26
N PRO A 167 19.42 12.79 1.42
CA PRO A 167 20.80 12.47 1.71
C PRO A 167 21.46 11.53 0.70
N TYR A 168 20.70 10.58 0.16
CA TYR A 168 21.17 9.61 -0.82
C TYR A 168 21.25 10.21 -2.23
N GLU A 169 20.32 11.08 -2.58
CA GLU A 169 20.36 11.85 -3.84
C GLU A 169 21.58 12.80 -3.84
N SER A 170 21.81 13.49 -2.73
CA SER A 170 22.98 14.38 -2.57
C SER A 170 24.31 13.65 -2.74
N ARG A 171 24.40 12.38 -2.31
CA ARG A 171 25.56 11.52 -2.49
C ARG A 171 25.59 10.80 -3.85
N ARG A 172 24.58 11.04 -4.72
CA ARG A 172 24.41 10.38 -6.02
C ARG A 172 24.31 8.85 -5.92
N GLN A 173 23.79 8.34 -4.83
CA GLN A 173 23.47 6.92 -4.63
C GLN A 173 22.06 6.61 -5.12
N LEU A 174 21.18 7.60 -5.10
CA LEU A 174 19.79 7.53 -5.55
C LEU A 174 19.54 8.52 -6.68
N THR A 175 18.79 8.09 -7.67
CA THR A 175 18.15 8.96 -8.67
C THR A 175 16.65 8.70 -8.65
N THR A 176 15.86 9.70 -8.26
CA THR A 176 14.40 9.64 -8.31
C THR A 176 13.88 10.20 -9.63
N LYS A 177 12.98 9.48 -10.28
CA LYS A 177 12.33 9.87 -11.53
C LYS A 177 10.82 9.75 -11.37
N VAL A 178 10.17 10.86 -11.05
CA VAL A 178 8.71 10.98 -11.04
C VAL A 178 8.17 11.24 -12.45
N ARG A 179 6.87 11.13 -12.64
CA ARG A 179 6.21 11.28 -13.96
C ARG A 179 6.76 10.30 -14.99
N THR A 180 7.05 9.07 -14.55
CA THR A 180 7.77 8.07 -15.32
C THR A 180 7.07 6.72 -15.21
N LYS A 181 6.51 6.23 -16.33
CA LYS A 181 5.77 4.97 -16.42
C LYS A 181 6.55 3.90 -17.18
N ALA A 182 6.62 2.69 -16.60
CA ALA A 182 7.16 1.53 -17.31
C ALA A 182 6.26 1.16 -18.50
N ILE A 183 6.88 0.78 -19.63
CA ILE A 183 6.19 0.48 -20.90
C ILE A 183 6.57 -0.85 -21.52
N TYR A 184 7.76 -1.36 -21.24
CA TYR A 184 8.20 -2.69 -21.64
C TYR A 184 9.35 -3.18 -20.74
N ALA A 185 9.60 -4.48 -20.74
CA ALA A 185 10.82 -5.07 -20.21
C ALA A 185 11.53 -5.91 -21.26
N ARG A 186 12.87 -5.89 -21.24
CA ARG A 186 13.69 -6.84 -22.00
C ARG A 186 14.09 -7.97 -21.08
N THR A 187 13.99 -9.18 -21.56
CA THR A 187 14.32 -10.38 -20.79
C THR A 187 15.22 -11.32 -21.57
N GLU A 188 16.00 -12.09 -20.84
CA GLU A 188 16.76 -13.24 -21.32
C GLU A 188 16.48 -14.46 -20.41
N ALA A 189 16.84 -15.65 -20.86
CA ALA A 189 16.84 -16.82 -19.98
C ALA A 189 17.91 -16.64 -18.89
N SER A 190 17.60 -17.01 -17.64
CA SER A 190 18.61 -16.98 -16.58
C SER A 190 19.75 -17.97 -16.89
N ALA A 191 20.98 -17.57 -16.59
CA ALA A 191 22.14 -18.42 -16.77
C ALA A 191 22.20 -19.59 -15.80
N SER A 192 21.60 -19.45 -14.62
CA SER A 192 21.56 -20.48 -13.57
C SER A 192 20.39 -21.44 -13.74
N ASP A 193 19.25 -20.94 -14.23
CA ASP A 193 18.04 -21.74 -14.47
C ASP A 193 17.31 -21.21 -15.71
N SER A 194 17.41 -21.96 -16.82
CA SER A 194 16.79 -21.57 -18.09
C SER A 194 15.25 -21.52 -18.07
N THR A 195 14.60 -22.01 -17.03
CA THR A 195 13.15 -21.90 -16.81
C THR A 195 12.77 -20.54 -16.23
N GLN A 196 13.72 -19.80 -15.65
CA GLN A 196 13.54 -18.47 -15.13
C GLN A 196 13.95 -17.40 -16.13
N LYS A 197 13.22 -16.29 -16.13
CA LYS A 197 13.57 -15.10 -16.90
C LYS A 197 14.36 -14.12 -16.04
N LYS A 198 15.35 -13.50 -16.65
CA LYS A 198 16.09 -12.38 -16.09
C LYS A 198 15.73 -11.12 -16.86
N ILE A 199 15.28 -10.09 -16.18
CA ILE A 199 15.06 -8.77 -16.75
C ILE A 199 16.44 -8.11 -16.94
N THR A 200 16.75 -7.71 -18.15
CA THR A 200 18.01 -7.03 -18.48
C THR A 200 17.85 -5.52 -18.54
N ALA A 201 16.64 -5.05 -18.93
CA ALA A 201 16.33 -3.64 -18.98
C ALA A 201 14.82 -3.41 -18.86
N VAL A 202 14.42 -2.24 -18.38
CA VAL A 202 13.05 -1.74 -18.40
C VAL A 202 13.00 -0.43 -19.17
N GLY A 203 12.07 -0.34 -20.13
CA GLY A 203 11.80 0.87 -20.88
C GLY A 203 10.72 1.71 -20.20
N PHE A 204 10.89 3.02 -20.24
CA PHE A 204 10.02 3.99 -19.59
C PHE A 204 9.58 5.09 -20.54
N TYR A 205 8.39 5.61 -20.30
CA TYR A 205 7.90 6.86 -20.85
C TYR A 205 7.95 7.95 -19.77
N ASP A 206 8.66 9.03 -20.06
CA ASP A 206 8.76 10.23 -19.22
C ASP A 206 7.68 11.23 -19.65
N PHE A 207 6.62 11.35 -18.84
CA PHE A 207 5.49 12.25 -19.13
C PHE A 207 5.86 13.74 -19.11
N ALA A 208 6.94 14.10 -18.40
CA ALA A 208 7.37 15.50 -18.30
C ALA A 208 8.18 15.93 -19.52
N ARG A 209 8.93 14.99 -20.12
CA ARG A 209 9.80 15.27 -21.25
C ARG A 209 9.22 14.81 -22.59
N ASP A 210 8.13 14.05 -22.58
CA ASP A 210 7.57 13.38 -23.77
C ASP A 210 8.62 12.52 -24.49
N LYS A 211 9.31 11.66 -23.72
CA LYS A 211 10.44 10.85 -24.22
C LYS A 211 10.45 9.46 -23.62
N VAL A 212 11.01 8.53 -24.42
CA VAL A 212 11.31 7.17 -23.97
C VAL A 212 12.78 7.08 -23.56
N PHE A 213 13.05 6.39 -22.46
CA PHE A 213 14.39 5.98 -22.04
C PHE A 213 14.36 4.56 -21.50
N GLU A 214 15.52 3.94 -21.36
CA GLU A 214 15.69 2.56 -20.90
C GLU A 214 16.65 2.53 -19.71
N VAL A 215 16.38 1.68 -18.72
CA VAL A 215 17.27 1.45 -17.58
C VAL A 215 17.71 -0.01 -17.58
N GLU A 216 19.01 -0.22 -17.69
CA GLU A 216 19.64 -1.53 -17.48
C GLU A 216 19.94 -1.70 -15.99
N ALA A 217 19.52 -2.83 -15.40
CA ALA A 217 19.66 -3.08 -13.97
C ALA A 217 20.05 -4.53 -13.68
N LYS A 218 20.83 -4.74 -12.60
CA LYS A 218 21.18 -6.09 -12.12
C LYS A 218 20.00 -6.75 -11.44
N ILE A 219 19.28 -6.00 -10.60
CA ILE A 219 18.07 -6.43 -9.89
C ILE A 219 16.97 -5.40 -10.13
N VAL A 220 15.74 -5.87 -10.29
CA VAL A 220 14.56 -5.05 -10.51
C VAL A 220 13.56 -5.34 -9.40
N ILE A 221 13.10 -4.30 -8.72
CA ILE A 221 11.98 -4.37 -7.77
C ILE A 221 10.73 -3.82 -8.47
N ASP A 222 9.71 -4.66 -8.59
CA ASP A 222 8.38 -4.25 -9.06
C ASP A 222 7.55 -3.78 -7.87
N ALA A 223 7.45 -2.47 -7.71
CA ALA A 223 6.60 -1.80 -6.74
C ALA A 223 5.48 -1.01 -7.43
N THR A 224 5.15 -1.36 -8.68
CA THR A 224 4.01 -0.77 -9.38
C THR A 224 2.70 -1.19 -8.72
N GLU A 225 1.74 -0.29 -8.71
CA GLU A 225 0.45 -0.53 -8.04
C GLU A 225 -0.36 -1.68 -8.66
N LEU A 226 -0.12 -1.98 -9.94
CA LEU A 226 -0.85 -3.00 -10.70
C LEU A 226 0.00 -4.23 -11.08
N GLY A 227 1.27 -4.32 -10.61
CA GLY A 227 2.18 -5.41 -10.99
C GLY A 227 2.53 -5.38 -12.48
N ASP A 228 2.80 -4.20 -13.02
CA ASP A 228 2.90 -3.95 -14.46
C ASP A 228 4.11 -4.64 -15.10
N LEU A 229 5.18 -4.87 -14.34
CA LEU A 229 6.36 -5.55 -14.90
C LEU A 229 6.13 -7.04 -15.16
N LEU A 230 5.15 -7.67 -14.51
CA LEU A 230 4.89 -9.10 -14.69
C LEU A 230 4.51 -9.44 -16.14
N PRO A 231 3.45 -8.84 -16.74
CA PRO A 231 3.15 -9.06 -18.15
C PRO A 231 4.22 -8.51 -19.09
N MET A 232 4.87 -7.37 -18.77
CA MET A 232 5.92 -6.78 -19.61
C MET A 232 7.14 -7.69 -19.74
N ALA A 233 7.49 -8.41 -18.67
CA ALA A 233 8.57 -9.41 -18.67
C ALA A 233 8.10 -10.79 -19.15
N GLY A 234 6.81 -10.96 -19.46
CA GLY A 234 6.20 -12.24 -19.83
C GLY A 234 6.30 -13.28 -18.74
N LEU A 235 6.26 -12.85 -17.47
CA LEU A 235 6.19 -13.71 -16.28
C LEU A 235 4.76 -14.19 -16.06
N ASN A 236 4.62 -15.33 -15.40
CA ASN A 236 3.31 -15.82 -14.97
C ASN A 236 2.81 -15.02 -13.77
N TYR A 237 1.53 -14.70 -13.76
CA TYR A 237 0.87 -14.01 -12.65
C TYR A 237 -0.56 -14.49 -12.49
N ARG A 238 -1.17 -14.10 -11.37
CA ARG A 238 -2.58 -14.28 -11.06
C ARG A 238 -3.25 -12.91 -10.95
N SER A 239 -4.52 -12.84 -11.34
CA SER A 239 -5.36 -11.66 -11.22
C SER A 239 -6.75 -12.08 -10.74
N GLY A 240 -7.42 -11.23 -9.96
CA GLY A 240 -8.75 -11.50 -9.45
C GLY A 240 -8.83 -12.74 -8.57
N ALA A 241 -10.03 -13.32 -8.45
CA ALA A 241 -10.32 -14.42 -7.53
C ALA A 241 -9.95 -15.79 -8.12
N GLU A 242 -9.07 -16.52 -7.44
CA GLU A 242 -8.75 -17.92 -7.71
C GLU A 242 -9.92 -18.82 -7.31
N SER A 243 -10.02 -20.01 -7.93
CA SER A 243 -11.02 -21.00 -7.54
C SER A 243 -10.62 -21.75 -6.26
N LYS A 244 -11.62 -22.27 -5.56
CA LYS A 244 -11.44 -23.15 -4.41
C LYS A 244 -10.61 -24.40 -4.74
N ALA A 245 -10.72 -24.91 -5.96
CA ALA A 245 -9.92 -26.05 -6.42
C ALA A 245 -8.42 -25.70 -6.54
N GLU A 246 -8.08 -24.42 -6.79
CA GLU A 246 -6.68 -23.98 -6.92
C GLU A 246 -6.04 -23.66 -5.57
N THR A 247 -6.77 -23.08 -4.62
CA THR A 247 -6.24 -22.57 -3.36
C THR A 247 -6.61 -23.41 -2.14
N GLY A 248 -7.73 -24.11 -2.18
CA GLY A 248 -8.31 -24.83 -1.05
C GLY A 248 -9.04 -23.92 -0.05
N GLU A 249 -9.05 -22.61 -0.26
CA GLU A 249 -9.62 -21.63 0.67
C GLU A 249 -11.13 -21.80 0.84
N ALA A 250 -11.60 -21.63 2.08
CA ALA A 250 -13.02 -21.81 2.41
C ALA A 250 -13.91 -20.77 1.70
N HIS A 251 -13.39 -19.54 1.51
CA HIS A 251 -14.14 -18.42 0.92
C HIS A 251 -13.76 -18.13 -0.55
N ALA A 252 -12.89 -18.95 -1.17
CA ALA A 252 -12.65 -18.84 -2.61
C ALA A 252 -13.89 -19.30 -3.39
N PRO A 253 -14.21 -18.68 -4.55
CA PRO A 253 -15.31 -19.11 -5.41
C PRO A 253 -15.07 -20.51 -6.00
N GLU A 254 -16.13 -21.22 -6.37
CA GLU A 254 -16.01 -22.55 -6.99
C GLU A 254 -15.31 -22.51 -8.35
N ILE A 255 -15.43 -21.41 -9.09
CA ILE A 255 -14.83 -21.16 -10.40
C ILE A 255 -14.00 -19.90 -10.31
N ALA A 256 -12.76 -19.95 -10.80
CA ALA A 256 -11.88 -18.78 -10.86
C ALA A 256 -12.51 -17.63 -11.67
N ARG A 257 -12.32 -16.41 -11.18
CA ARG A 257 -12.82 -15.16 -11.79
C ARG A 257 -11.65 -14.17 -11.90
N PRO A 258 -10.76 -14.30 -12.88
CA PRO A 258 -9.55 -13.46 -12.99
C PRO A 258 -9.87 -11.98 -13.25
N GLU A 259 -11.05 -11.66 -13.74
CA GLU A 259 -11.55 -10.28 -13.92
C GLU A 259 -12.12 -9.66 -12.63
N ASN A 260 -12.42 -10.46 -11.62
CA ASN A 260 -12.95 -9.99 -10.33
C ASN A 260 -11.81 -9.49 -9.43
N VAL A 261 -11.30 -8.32 -9.77
CA VAL A 261 -10.30 -7.56 -9.00
C VAL A 261 -11.02 -6.64 -8.04
N GLN A 262 -10.46 -6.42 -6.85
CA GLN A 262 -11.07 -5.52 -5.87
C GLN A 262 -11.29 -4.11 -6.44
N ASP A 263 -12.39 -3.50 -6.01
CA ASP A 263 -12.81 -2.16 -6.41
C ASP A 263 -11.72 -1.12 -6.10
N PHE A 264 -11.57 -0.14 -6.97
CA PHE A 264 -10.71 1.00 -6.72
C PHE A 264 -11.52 2.26 -6.41
N THR A 265 -10.89 3.22 -5.77
CA THR A 265 -11.53 4.45 -5.31
C THR A 265 -10.70 5.67 -5.68
N TYR A 266 -11.33 6.78 -6.04
CA TYR A 266 -10.69 8.09 -6.02
C TYR A 266 -11.07 8.82 -4.72
N PRO A 267 -10.23 8.78 -3.65
CA PRO A 267 -10.46 9.60 -2.46
C PRO A 267 -10.49 11.09 -2.78
N PHE A 268 -11.27 11.82 -2.00
CA PHE A 268 -11.32 13.27 -2.04
C PHE A 268 -11.34 13.86 -0.64
N VAL A 269 -11.00 15.14 -0.52
CA VAL A 269 -10.91 15.81 0.78
C VAL A 269 -11.90 16.95 0.83
N ILE A 270 -12.67 17.00 1.90
CA ILE A 270 -13.67 18.05 2.16
C ILE A 270 -13.42 18.73 3.51
N GLU A 271 -13.85 19.98 3.59
CA GLU A 271 -13.84 20.79 4.80
C GLU A 271 -15.27 21.16 5.15
N TYR A 272 -15.65 21.03 6.42
CA TYR A 272 -16.98 21.42 6.87
C TYR A 272 -16.98 22.89 7.26
N ARG A 273 -17.69 23.73 6.49
CA ARG A 273 -17.80 25.20 6.66
C ARG A 273 -19.22 25.59 7.06
N PRO A 274 -19.57 25.59 8.36
CA PRO A 274 -20.93 25.89 8.81
C PRO A 274 -21.45 27.22 8.26
N GLY A 275 -22.71 27.22 7.79
CA GLY A 275 -23.39 28.41 7.29
C GLY A 275 -22.99 28.87 5.90
N THR A 276 -22.16 28.12 5.18
CA THR A 276 -21.81 28.40 3.78
C THR A 276 -22.56 27.49 2.81
N ASN A 277 -22.55 27.84 1.54
CA ASN A 277 -23.05 26.98 0.47
C ASN A 277 -21.95 26.79 -0.56
N ASN A 278 -21.44 25.56 -0.64
CA ASN A 278 -20.31 25.15 -1.48
C ASN A 278 -20.74 24.05 -2.47
N LEU A 279 -22.03 24.03 -2.85
CA LEU A 279 -22.59 23.04 -3.75
C LEU A 279 -21.81 23.02 -5.07
N ILE A 280 -21.30 21.84 -5.44
CA ILE A 280 -20.66 21.63 -6.75
C ILE A 280 -21.72 21.48 -7.86
N GLU A 281 -21.32 21.65 -9.10
CA GLU A 281 -22.16 21.29 -10.24
C GLU A 281 -22.45 19.79 -10.24
N LYS A 282 -23.67 19.40 -10.68
CA LYS A 282 -24.06 17.99 -10.77
C LYS A 282 -23.10 17.25 -11.73
N PRO A 283 -22.33 16.24 -11.25
CA PRO A 283 -21.38 15.54 -12.11
C PRO A 283 -22.05 14.67 -13.18
N GLN A 284 -21.31 14.41 -14.27
CA GLN A 284 -21.72 13.40 -15.25
C GLN A 284 -21.93 12.05 -14.57
N HIS A 285 -22.82 11.23 -15.11
CA HIS A 285 -23.20 9.91 -14.60
C HIS A 285 -23.88 9.90 -13.22
N TYR A 286 -24.14 11.06 -12.59
CA TYR A 286 -24.79 11.12 -11.28
C TYR A 286 -26.11 10.34 -11.25
N GLU A 287 -27.01 10.60 -12.20
CA GLU A 287 -28.33 9.95 -12.27
C GLU A 287 -28.24 8.42 -12.42
N GLN A 288 -27.23 7.94 -13.15
CA GLN A 288 -26.97 6.52 -13.31
C GLN A 288 -26.57 5.88 -11.98
N PHE A 289 -25.63 6.48 -11.25
CA PHE A 289 -25.18 5.97 -9.95
C PHE A 289 -26.28 6.09 -8.88
N HIS A 290 -27.02 7.18 -8.89
CA HIS A 290 -28.13 7.42 -7.97
C HIS A 290 -29.26 6.39 -8.19
N ALA A 291 -29.68 6.17 -9.42
CA ALA A 291 -30.70 5.18 -9.78
C ALA A 291 -30.28 3.74 -9.42
N ALA A 292 -28.97 3.45 -9.44
CA ALA A 292 -28.40 2.18 -8.99
C ALA A 292 -28.30 2.04 -7.46
N GLY A 293 -28.75 3.04 -6.70
CA GLY A 293 -28.67 3.03 -5.22
C GLY A 293 -27.25 3.06 -4.66
N LYS A 294 -26.30 3.65 -5.41
CA LYS A 294 -24.88 3.59 -5.08
C LYS A 294 -24.52 4.42 -3.84
N PHE A 295 -25.25 5.50 -3.57
CA PHE A 295 -24.94 6.44 -2.53
C PHE A 295 -25.65 6.15 -1.21
N SER A 296 -24.89 6.01 -0.13
CA SER A 296 -25.40 5.72 1.20
C SER A 296 -24.35 6.00 2.28
N LEU A 297 -24.78 6.45 3.44
CA LEU A 297 -23.96 6.44 4.67
C LEU A 297 -24.11 5.13 5.45
N GLU A 298 -24.81 4.13 4.91
CA GLU A 298 -25.03 2.82 5.55
C GLU A 298 -25.63 2.94 6.98
N GLY A 299 -26.41 3.99 7.18
CA GLY A 299 -27.06 4.30 8.46
C GLY A 299 -26.11 4.88 9.52
N TYR A 300 -24.89 5.30 9.15
CA TYR A 300 -24.03 6.11 10.01
C TYR A 300 -24.57 7.54 10.08
N PRO A 301 -24.72 8.15 11.27
CA PRO A 301 -25.04 9.57 11.39
C PRO A 301 -23.82 10.41 10.98
N MET A 302 -24.04 11.65 10.54
CA MET A 302 -22.95 12.49 10.03
C MET A 302 -22.01 12.93 11.15
N PHE A 303 -22.55 13.55 12.23
CA PHE A 303 -21.78 14.16 13.31
C PHE A 303 -22.09 13.59 14.69
N ALA A 304 -23.20 12.88 14.84
CA ALA A 304 -23.64 12.29 16.12
C ALA A 304 -23.23 10.82 16.25
N CYS A 305 -23.20 10.30 17.47
CA CYS A 305 -23.14 8.85 17.69
C CYS A 305 -24.56 8.26 17.63
N LYS A 306 -24.73 7.13 16.96
CA LYS A 306 -25.95 6.35 17.04
C LYS A 306 -25.88 5.40 18.24
N LEU A 307 -26.88 5.46 19.11
CA LEU A 307 -26.98 4.61 20.29
C LEU A 307 -27.94 3.45 20.05
N LYS A 308 -27.67 2.31 20.69
CA LYS A 308 -28.52 1.12 20.70
C LYS A 308 -28.64 0.57 22.12
N GLY A 309 -29.80 0.05 22.46
CA GLY A 309 -30.13 -0.46 23.80
C GLY A 309 -30.94 0.54 24.60
N GLU A 310 -31.35 0.15 25.80
CA GLU A 310 -32.12 0.95 26.74
C GLU A 310 -31.49 0.90 28.14
N GLY A 311 -31.62 1.98 28.92
CA GLY A 311 -31.11 2.05 30.30
C GLY A 311 -29.61 1.77 30.38
N ASP A 312 -29.21 0.89 31.29
CA ASP A 312 -27.81 0.53 31.54
C ASP A 312 -27.17 -0.32 30.43
N GLU A 313 -27.96 -0.81 29.46
CA GLU A 313 -27.48 -1.54 28.29
C GLU A 313 -27.21 -0.61 27.07
N MET A 314 -27.39 0.67 27.23
CA MET A 314 -27.15 1.65 26.18
C MET A 314 -25.68 1.65 25.77
N ARG A 315 -25.42 1.44 24.47
CA ARG A 315 -24.07 1.44 23.88
C ARG A 315 -24.04 2.16 22.55
N ILE A 316 -22.85 2.60 22.12
CA ILE A 316 -22.66 3.15 20.78
C ILE A 316 -22.84 2.02 19.77
N ASP A 317 -23.76 2.22 18.82
CA ASP A 317 -24.01 1.32 17.67
C ASP A 317 -23.15 1.74 16.49
N LYS A 318 -23.10 3.05 16.19
CA LYS A 318 -22.29 3.63 15.13
C LYS A 318 -21.67 4.95 15.57
N LEU A 319 -20.41 5.13 15.21
CA LEU A 319 -19.66 6.36 15.38
C LEU A 319 -20.00 7.37 14.27
N PRO A 320 -19.66 8.66 14.40
CA PRO A 320 -19.93 9.64 13.36
C PRO A 320 -19.19 9.33 12.04
N PHE A 321 -19.89 9.45 10.90
CA PHE A 321 -19.27 9.32 9.59
C PHE A 321 -18.18 10.37 9.37
N TRP A 322 -18.41 11.62 9.80
CA TRP A 322 -17.45 12.72 9.69
C TRP A 322 -16.10 12.42 10.33
N GLU A 323 -16.09 11.71 11.42
CA GLU A 323 -14.88 11.36 12.17
C GLU A 323 -14.21 10.07 11.67
N TYR A 324 -14.80 9.39 10.68
CA TYR A 324 -14.27 8.11 10.18
C TYR A 324 -12.83 8.25 9.71
N ARG A 325 -12.60 9.14 8.72
CA ARG A 325 -11.27 9.45 8.17
C ARG A 325 -11.00 10.96 8.19
N ARG A 326 -11.32 11.61 9.32
CA ARG A 326 -10.99 13.01 9.52
C ARG A 326 -9.46 13.16 9.56
N LEU A 327 -8.91 14.04 8.72
CA LEU A 327 -7.47 14.31 8.64
C LEU A 327 -7.03 15.38 9.63
N ILE A 328 -7.89 16.36 9.87
CA ILE A 328 -7.66 17.48 10.78
C ILE A 328 -8.91 17.68 11.64
N SER A 329 -8.73 17.67 12.94
CA SER A 329 -9.71 18.11 13.91
C SER A 329 -9.34 19.51 14.39
N SER A 330 -10.12 20.51 13.99
CA SER A 330 -9.85 21.94 14.28
C SER A 330 -9.70 22.23 15.79
N LYS A 331 -10.37 21.48 16.65
CA LYS A 331 -10.28 21.62 18.12
C LYS A 331 -8.88 21.36 18.70
N LEU A 332 -7.99 20.72 17.93
CA LEU A 332 -6.60 20.47 18.36
C LEU A 332 -5.70 21.69 18.17
N PHE A 333 -6.15 22.70 17.40
CA PHE A 333 -5.36 23.85 17.00
C PHE A 333 -5.86 25.13 17.69
N GLU A 334 -4.96 25.89 18.30
CA GLU A 334 -5.25 27.22 18.85
C GLU A 334 -5.08 28.33 17.81
N SER A 335 -4.35 28.05 16.73
CA SER A 335 -4.13 28.98 15.61
C SER A 335 -5.29 28.93 14.62
N ASN A 336 -5.41 29.98 13.81
CA ASN A 336 -6.41 30.03 12.74
C ASN A 336 -5.98 29.27 11.46
N ASP A 337 -4.95 28.41 11.55
CA ASP A 337 -4.46 27.64 10.41
C ASP A 337 -5.49 26.60 9.95
N TYR A 338 -6.22 26.03 10.90
CA TYR A 338 -7.32 25.11 10.64
C TYR A 338 -8.59 25.58 11.36
N PRO A 339 -9.33 26.54 10.77
CA PRO A 339 -10.56 27.06 11.38
C PRO A 339 -11.71 26.05 11.35
N PHE A 340 -11.60 25.01 10.52
CA PHE A 340 -12.61 23.99 10.30
C PHE A 340 -11.97 22.61 10.23
N ASP A 341 -12.78 21.59 10.54
CA ASP A 341 -12.40 20.19 10.38
C ASP A 341 -12.24 19.82 8.89
N VAL A 342 -11.26 18.96 8.61
CA VAL A 342 -10.98 18.45 7.26
C VAL A 342 -11.07 16.92 7.28
N ALA A 343 -11.85 16.34 6.39
CA ALA A 343 -12.03 14.90 6.27
C ALA A 343 -11.72 14.38 4.88
N MET A 344 -11.09 13.23 4.82
CA MET A 344 -10.89 12.44 3.60
C MET A 344 -12.04 11.45 3.43
N ILE A 345 -12.57 11.35 2.24
CA ILE A 345 -13.67 10.46 1.90
C ILE A 345 -13.14 9.29 1.06
N ASN A 346 -13.17 8.13 1.67
CA ASN A 346 -12.94 6.82 1.07
C ASN A 346 -13.97 5.89 1.70
N TRP A 347 -15.05 5.58 0.97
CA TRP A 347 -16.24 4.90 1.44
C TRP A 347 -16.80 3.98 0.37
N ASN A 348 -17.62 3.00 0.74
CA ASN A 348 -18.23 2.08 -0.23
C ASN A 348 -19.02 2.78 -1.35
N SER A 349 -19.54 3.98 -1.09
CA SER A 349 -20.29 4.76 -2.08
C SER A 349 -19.41 5.33 -3.21
N ASN A 350 -18.11 5.50 -3.00
CA ASN A 350 -17.19 5.93 -4.05
C ASN A 350 -16.21 4.83 -4.51
N ASP A 351 -16.42 3.57 -4.12
CA ASP A 351 -15.76 2.41 -4.71
C ASP A 351 -16.36 2.09 -6.08
N LEU A 352 -15.54 2.11 -7.13
CA LEU A 352 -16.01 1.78 -8.48
C LEU A 352 -16.00 0.27 -8.69
N ARG A 353 -17.20 -0.33 -8.65
CA ARG A 353 -17.40 -1.78 -8.71
C ARG A 353 -17.36 -2.31 -10.13
N MET A 354 -16.82 -3.53 -10.29
CA MET A 354 -16.85 -4.32 -11.54
C MET A 354 -16.20 -3.60 -12.73
N GLN A 355 -15.27 -2.68 -12.49
CA GLN A 355 -14.57 -1.92 -13.51
C GLN A 355 -13.06 -2.13 -13.38
N ASN A 356 -12.63 -3.37 -13.63
CA ASN A 356 -11.22 -3.75 -13.58
C ASN A 356 -10.37 -2.93 -14.56
N ILE A 357 -9.21 -2.41 -14.12
CA ILE A 357 -8.24 -1.67 -14.93
C ILE A 357 -6.96 -2.46 -15.23
N ILE A 358 -6.94 -3.75 -14.87
CA ILE A 358 -5.85 -4.70 -15.13
C ILE A 358 -6.16 -5.44 -16.44
N ASP A 359 -5.15 -5.63 -17.29
CA ASP A 359 -5.22 -6.37 -18.56
C ASP A 359 -6.28 -5.83 -19.55
N VAL A 360 -6.48 -4.51 -19.55
CA VAL A 360 -7.34 -3.78 -20.48
C VAL A 360 -6.50 -2.82 -21.31
N ASP A 361 -7.01 -2.42 -22.49
CA ASP A 361 -6.33 -1.41 -23.28
C ASP A 361 -6.37 -0.01 -22.64
N ALA A 362 -5.47 0.88 -23.09
CA ALA A 362 -5.31 2.20 -22.49
C ALA A 362 -6.58 3.08 -22.58
N ASN A 363 -7.41 2.93 -23.62
CA ASN A 363 -8.64 3.70 -23.73
C ASN A 363 -9.67 3.23 -22.69
N ILE A 364 -9.86 1.91 -22.57
CA ILE A 364 -10.73 1.32 -21.54
C ILE A 364 -10.24 1.69 -20.14
N GLN A 365 -8.93 1.65 -19.91
CA GLN A 365 -8.34 2.07 -18.62
C GLN A 365 -8.69 3.54 -18.33
N ALA A 366 -8.50 4.44 -19.29
CA ALA A 366 -8.80 5.86 -19.13
C ALA A 366 -10.29 6.12 -18.88
N GLU A 367 -11.18 5.42 -19.60
CA GLU A 367 -12.65 5.50 -19.39
C GLU A 367 -13.03 5.07 -17.98
N ARG A 368 -12.51 3.93 -17.49
CA ARG A 368 -12.81 3.42 -16.16
C ARG A 368 -12.26 4.32 -15.06
N LEU A 369 -11.07 4.87 -15.24
CA LEU A 369 -10.49 5.86 -14.31
C LEU A 369 -11.34 7.14 -14.26
N ALA A 370 -11.79 7.65 -15.40
CA ALA A 370 -12.69 8.80 -15.48
C ALA A 370 -14.04 8.52 -14.81
N LEU A 371 -14.59 7.32 -15.01
CA LEU A 371 -15.84 6.89 -14.36
C LEU A 371 -15.68 6.83 -12.83
N GLY A 372 -14.52 6.37 -12.32
CA GLY A 372 -14.19 6.40 -10.89
C GLY A 372 -14.17 7.82 -10.31
N LYS A 373 -13.60 8.77 -11.05
CA LYS A 373 -13.64 10.20 -10.69
C LYS A 373 -15.07 10.73 -10.67
N ALA A 374 -15.87 10.41 -11.69
CA ALA A 374 -17.27 10.83 -11.76
C ALA A 374 -18.10 10.26 -10.60
N LEU A 375 -17.86 9.01 -10.20
CA LEU A 375 -18.51 8.40 -9.03
C LEU A 375 -18.17 9.15 -7.74
N SER A 376 -16.90 9.47 -7.53
CA SER A 376 -16.45 10.18 -6.31
C SER A 376 -17.04 11.58 -6.20
N LEU A 377 -17.05 12.36 -7.29
CA LEU A 377 -17.73 13.66 -7.32
C LEU A 377 -19.25 13.49 -7.19
N GLY A 378 -19.83 12.43 -7.76
CA GLY A 378 -21.24 12.09 -7.57
C GLY A 378 -21.58 11.85 -6.10
N PHE A 379 -20.71 11.17 -5.36
CA PHE A 379 -20.91 10.96 -3.93
C PHE A 379 -20.80 12.28 -3.15
N LEU A 380 -19.86 13.16 -3.49
CA LEU A 380 -19.81 14.49 -2.90
C LEU A 380 -21.09 15.29 -3.18
N TYR A 381 -21.59 15.29 -4.42
CA TYR A 381 -22.83 15.98 -4.78
C TYR A 381 -24.01 15.43 -3.96
N TRP A 382 -24.11 14.11 -3.80
CA TRP A 382 -25.12 13.46 -2.96
C TRP A 382 -24.99 13.85 -1.48
N LEU A 383 -23.76 13.88 -0.95
CA LEU A 383 -23.51 14.37 0.42
C LEU A 383 -24.01 15.81 0.60
N GLN A 384 -23.81 16.67 -0.40
CA GLN A 384 -24.23 18.06 -0.34
C GLN A 384 -25.74 18.28 -0.52
N THR A 385 -26.45 17.36 -1.20
CA THR A 385 -27.86 17.59 -1.61
C THR A 385 -28.86 16.62 -0.96
N GLU A 386 -28.49 15.36 -0.71
CA GLU A 386 -29.45 14.29 -0.41
C GLU A 386 -29.08 13.47 0.83
N ALA A 387 -27.85 13.54 1.35
CA ALA A 387 -27.45 12.78 2.55
C ALA A 387 -28.36 13.14 3.75
N PRO A 388 -28.86 12.16 4.51
CA PRO A 388 -29.68 12.44 5.69
C PRO A 388 -28.92 13.29 6.70
N ARG A 389 -29.57 14.36 7.20
CA ARG A 389 -29.02 15.19 8.27
C ARG A 389 -29.40 14.65 9.65
N ASP A 390 -28.49 14.81 10.63
CA ASP A 390 -28.71 14.37 12.01
C ASP A 390 -29.84 15.16 12.69
N ASP A 391 -30.08 16.41 12.28
CA ASP A 391 -31.13 17.31 12.76
C ASP A 391 -32.46 17.22 11.97
N GLY A 392 -32.53 16.31 11.01
CA GLY A 392 -33.62 16.16 10.05
C GLY A 392 -33.42 16.97 8.77
N GLY A 393 -34.06 16.53 7.69
CA GLY A 393 -33.83 17.08 6.36
C GLY A 393 -32.70 16.35 5.61
N PHE A 394 -32.21 16.99 4.55
CA PHE A 394 -31.26 16.37 3.63
C PHE A 394 -30.20 17.36 3.14
N GLY A 395 -29.02 16.83 2.87
CA GLY A 395 -27.90 17.52 2.25
C GLY A 395 -27.08 18.38 3.21
N TYR A 396 -25.77 18.44 2.94
CA TYR A 396 -24.80 19.26 3.68
C TYR A 396 -24.07 20.18 2.67
N PRO A 397 -24.72 21.25 2.15
CA PRO A 397 -24.08 22.17 1.22
C PRO A 397 -22.88 22.91 1.84
N GLU A 398 -22.69 22.80 3.14
CA GLU A 398 -21.55 23.31 3.91
C GLU A 398 -20.23 22.57 3.60
N PHE A 399 -20.26 21.40 2.98
CA PHE A 399 -19.05 20.68 2.58
C PHE A 399 -18.36 21.39 1.40
N TYR A 400 -17.13 21.80 1.64
CA TYR A 400 -16.27 22.45 0.65
C TYR A 400 -15.21 21.47 0.14
N LEU A 401 -15.15 21.24 -1.17
CA LEU A 401 -14.11 20.38 -1.79
C LEU A 401 -12.75 21.07 -1.73
N ARG A 402 -11.79 20.46 -1.06
CA ARG A 402 -10.41 20.96 -0.93
C ARG A 402 -9.57 20.46 -2.11
N THR A 403 -9.23 21.36 -3.03
CA THR A 403 -8.39 21.05 -4.20
C THR A 403 -6.90 21.10 -3.91
N ASP A 404 -6.50 21.73 -2.81
CA ASP A 404 -5.10 21.94 -2.40
C ASP A 404 -4.48 20.73 -1.67
N VAL A 405 -5.27 19.97 -0.91
CA VAL A 405 -4.75 18.92 -0.01
C VAL A 405 -4.16 17.73 -0.79
N LEU A 406 -4.79 17.31 -1.88
CA LEU A 406 -4.34 16.22 -2.74
C LEU A 406 -3.49 16.71 -3.93
N GLY A 407 -3.28 18.02 -4.05
CA GLY A 407 -2.47 18.62 -5.10
C GLY A 407 -2.98 18.35 -6.51
N SER A 408 -4.29 18.24 -6.70
CA SER A 408 -4.98 18.01 -7.96
C SER A 408 -5.97 19.14 -8.24
N SER A 409 -6.19 19.46 -9.50
CA SER A 409 -7.11 20.55 -9.87
C SER A 409 -8.58 20.21 -9.67
N ASP A 410 -8.93 18.94 -9.65
CA ASP A 410 -10.30 18.44 -9.48
C ASP A 410 -10.63 18.04 -8.03
N GLY A 411 -9.69 18.16 -7.09
CA GLY A 411 -9.86 17.82 -5.68
C GLY A 411 -9.88 16.31 -5.36
N LEU A 412 -9.64 15.48 -6.35
CA LEU A 412 -9.54 14.03 -6.20
C LEU A 412 -8.07 13.60 -6.07
N SER A 413 -7.82 12.39 -5.58
CA SER A 413 -6.46 11.84 -5.54
C SER A 413 -5.82 11.77 -6.92
N LYS A 414 -4.49 11.89 -6.98
CA LYS A 414 -3.70 11.86 -8.22
C LYS A 414 -3.73 10.52 -8.92
N TYR A 415 -3.84 9.45 -8.13
CA TYR A 415 -3.99 8.08 -8.57
C TYR A 415 -5.13 7.43 -7.78
N PRO A 416 -5.87 6.48 -8.36
CA PRO A 416 -6.89 5.79 -7.58
C PRO A 416 -6.25 4.96 -6.45
N TYR A 417 -6.95 4.82 -5.33
CA TYR A 417 -6.58 3.88 -4.30
C TYR A 417 -6.80 2.46 -4.83
N ILE A 418 -5.69 1.78 -5.08
CA ILE A 418 -5.65 0.41 -5.61
C ILE A 418 -5.58 -0.57 -4.44
N ARG A 419 -6.49 -1.54 -4.43
CA ARG A 419 -6.54 -2.59 -3.40
C ARG A 419 -5.94 -3.91 -3.85
N GLU A 420 -5.91 -4.17 -5.15
CA GLU A 420 -5.43 -5.43 -5.71
C GLU A 420 -4.64 -5.22 -7.00
N SER A 421 -3.65 -6.07 -7.21
CA SER A 421 -2.68 -6.05 -8.28
C SER A 421 -2.63 -7.42 -8.96
N ARG A 422 -1.94 -7.51 -10.10
CA ARG A 422 -1.41 -8.79 -10.57
C ARG A 422 -0.46 -9.32 -9.49
N ARG A 423 -0.55 -10.59 -9.15
CA ARG A 423 0.23 -11.24 -8.10
C ARG A 423 1.17 -12.28 -8.73
N ILE A 424 2.42 -12.34 -8.28
CA ILE A 424 3.39 -13.33 -8.76
C ILE A 424 2.91 -14.75 -8.50
N VAL A 425 3.30 -15.69 -9.35
CA VAL A 425 3.27 -17.13 -9.01
C VAL A 425 4.48 -17.39 -8.10
N ALA A 426 4.27 -17.24 -6.80
CA ALA A 426 5.31 -17.29 -5.79
C ALA A 426 5.74 -18.72 -5.45
N LEU A 427 6.91 -18.86 -4.81
CA LEU A 427 7.36 -20.14 -4.23
C LEU A 427 6.39 -20.64 -3.15
N HIS A 428 5.73 -19.73 -2.43
CA HIS A 428 4.63 -19.98 -1.51
C HIS A 428 3.53 -18.96 -1.74
N THR A 429 2.29 -19.42 -1.91
CA THR A 429 1.12 -18.54 -1.94
C THR A 429 0.43 -18.64 -0.59
N ILE A 430 0.32 -17.50 0.09
CA ILE A 430 -0.35 -17.40 1.39
C ILE A 430 -1.85 -17.58 1.17
N VAL A 431 -2.44 -18.55 1.88
CA VAL A 431 -3.87 -18.86 1.81
C VAL A 431 -4.61 -18.47 3.10
N GLU A 432 -5.91 -18.36 3.02
CA GLU A 432 -6.79 -17.92 4.11
C GLU A 432 -6.57 -18.69 5.41
N GLU A 433 -6.46 -20.02 5.32
CA GLU A 433 -6.33 -20.92 6.46
C GLU A 433 -5.06 -20.66 7.28
N GLU A 434 -4.04 -20.06 6.68
CA GLU A 434 -2.79 -19.75 7.37
C GLU A 434 -2.90 -18.52 8.27
N ILE A 435 -3.93 -17.66 8.10
CA ILE A 435 -4.01 -16.37 8.80
C ILE A 435 -5.29 -16.15 9.61
N VAL A 436 -6.42 -16.79 9.27
CA VAL A 436 -7.71 -16.50 9.92
C VAL A 436 -7.84 -17.14 11.28
N VAL A 437 -8.63 -16.52 12.15
CA VAL A 437 -8.90 -16.99 13.53
C VAL A 437 -9.52 -18.38 13.53
N ALA A 438 -10.38 -18.68 12.57
CA ALA A 438 -11.13 -19.94 12.51
C ALA A 438 -10.24 -21.19 12.44
N THR A 439 -9.11 -21.10 11.76
CA THR A 439 -8.17 -22.22 11.55
C THR A 439 -6.93 -22.16 12.45
N ASN A 440 -6.71 -21.03 13.14
CA ASN A 440 -5.54 -20.82 14.01
C ASN A 440 -5.98 -20.69 15.48
N PRO A 441 -6.02 -21.80 16.25
CA PRO A 441 -6.51 -21.79 17.64
C PRO A 441 -5.55 -21.09 18.62
N GLY A 442 -4.26 -20.91 18.25
CA GLY A 442 -3.26 -20.22 19.04
C GLY A 442 -3.45 -18.71 19.11
N ALA A 443 -2.52 -18.02 19.76
CA ALA A 443 -2.50 -16.56 19.80
C ALA A 443 -2.06 -15.93 18.47
N ARG A 444 -1.28 -16.67 17.67
CA ARG A 444 -0.73 -16.26 16.36
C ARG A 444 -1.30 -17.10 15.24
N ALA A 445 -1.19 -16.63 14.04
CA ALA A 445 -1.37 -17.35 12.79
C ALA A 445 -0.24 -18.37 12.58
N HIS A 446 -0.27 -19.10 11.47
CA HIS A 446 0.79 -20.01 11.08
C HIS A 446 2.16 -19.35 11.11
N LEU A 447 3.17 -20.03 11.66
CA LEU A 447 4.54 -19.52 11.76
C LEU A 447 5.40 -20.07 10.61
N PHE A 448 6.11 -19.17 9.96
CA PHE A 448 7.00 -19.47 8.85
C PHE A 448 8.47 -19.36 9.27
N PRO A 449 9.33 -20.38 8.99
CA PRO A 449 10.75 -20.31 9.33
C PRO A 449 11.52 -19.24 8.54
N ASP A 450 10.97 -18.82 7.41
CA ASP A 450 11.50 -17.81 6.51
C ASP A 450 10.77 -16.45 6.64
N SER A 451 10.18 -16.16 7.81
CA SER A 451 9.54 -14.86 8.07
C SER A 451 10.50 -13.69 7.87
N VAL A 452 10.04 -12.64 7.18
CA VAL A 452 10.76 -11.38 6.95
C VAL A 452 9.98 -10.15 7.40
N GLY A 453 8.86 -10.36 8.09
CA GLY A 453 8.02 -9.29 8.63
C GLY A 453 6.77 -9.86 9.29
N ILE A 454 5.97 -8.96 9.84
CA ILE A 454 4.68 -9.28 10.48
C ILE A 454 3.57 -8.37 10.00
N GLY A 455 2.33 -8.82 10.20
CA GLY A 455 1.14 -8.00 9.96
C GLY A 455 -0.04 -8.46 10.80
N ARG A 456 -1.06 -7.61 10.84
CA ARG A 456 -2.39 -7.93 11.37
C ARG A 456 -3.40 -6.97 10.79
N TYR A 457 -4.31 -7.50 10.01
CA TYR A 457 -5.47 -6.80 9.51
C TYR A 457 -6.53 -7.84 9.15
N PRO A 458 -7.83 -7.60 9.34
CA PRO A 458 -8.85 -8.53 8.88
C PRO A 458 -8.77 -8.72 7.36
N VAL A 459 -9.25 -9.84 6.88
CA VAL A 459 -9.51 -10.00 5.44
C VAL A 459 -10.59 -9.00 5.06
N ASP A 460 -10.22 -8.02 4.25
CA ASP A 460 -11.10 -6.93 3.82
C ASP A 460 -11.10 -6.86 2.30
N ILE A 461 -12.17 -7.34 1.69
CA ILE A 461 -12.35 -7.43 0.24
C ILE A 461 -13.43 -6.45 -0.18
N HIS A 462 -13.06 -5.53 -1.08
CA HIS A 462 -13.97 -4.61 -1.75
C HIS A 462 -14.24 -5.13 -3.17
N GLY A 463 -15.45 -5.58 -3.47
CA GLY A 463 -15.77 -6.15 -4.78
C GLY A 463 -17.16 -6.76 -4.83
N GLU A 464 -17.35 -7.76 -5.69
CA GLU A 464 -18.62 -8.49 -5.79
C GLU A 464 -18.99 -9.15 -4.47
N GLN A 465 -20.26 -8.98 -4.09
CA GLN A 465 -20.81 -9.54 -2.84
C GLN A 465 -20.90 -11.08 -2.84
N ASP A 466 -20.56 -11.71 -3.96
CA ASP A 466 -20.64 -13.16 -4.14
C ASP A 466 -19.42 -13.91 -3.58
N VAL A 467 -18.42 -13.20 -3.05
CA VAL A 467 -17.37 -13.83 -2.25
C VAL A 467 -17.81 -13.76 -0.78
N PRO A 468 -18.41 -14.82 -0.23
CA PRO A 468 -18.91 -14.82 1.14
C PRO A 468 -17.75 -14.60 2.10
N GLY A 469 -17.92 -13.68 3.07
CA GLY A 469 -16.98 -13.56 4.16
C GLY A 469 -15.85 -12.57 3.94
N ALA A 470 -16.10 -11.52 3.18
CA ALA A 470 -15.20 -10.35 3.03
C ALA A 470 -14.88 -9.70 4.36
N ALA A 471 -14.85 -10.17 5.48
CA ALA A 471 -14.45 -9.61 6.77
C ALA A 471 -14.08 -10.70 7.79
N GLN A 472 -13.15 -11.59 7.40
CA GLN A 472 -12.64 -12.59 8.33
C GLN A 472 -11.63 -11.98 9.27
N HIS A 473 -11.78 -12.23 10.57
CA HIS A 473 -10.76 -11.83 11.55
C HIS A 473 -9.51 -12.68 11.39
N THR A 474 -8.35 -12.02 11.39
CA THR A 474 -7.05 -12.67 11.35
C THR A 474 -6.38 -12.71 12.73
N LYS A 475 -5.48 -13.66 12.90
CA LYS A 475 -4.45 -13.62 13.94
C LYS A 475 -3.31 -12.72 13.49
N PRO A 476 -2.44 -12.23 14.41
CA PRO A 476 -1.15 -11.70 14.00
C PRO A 476 -0.39 -12.73 13.16
N PHE A 477 -0.01 -12.34 11.94
CA PHE A 477 0.59 -13.21 10.94
C PHE A 477 2.00 -12.74 10.55
N GLN A 478 2.72 -13.61 9.85
CA GLN A 478 4.05 -13.34 9.31
C GLN A 478 4.02 -13.13 7.80
N ILE A 479 5.06 -12.49 7.27
CA ILE A 479 5.33 -12.35 5.84
C ILE A 479 6.44 -13.35 5.50
N PRO A 480 6.15 -14.50 4.86
CA PRO A 480 7.19 -15.46 4.50
C PRO A 480 7.97 -14.98 3.27
N LEU A 481 9.31 -15.14 3.30
CA LEU A 481 10.19 -14.76 2.17
C LEU A 481 9.77 -15.43 0.87
N ARG A 482 9.37 -16.72 0.92
CA ARG A 482 8.94 -17.46 -0.27
C ARG A 482 7.68 -16.91 -0.95
N ALA A 483 6.87 -16.12 -0.25
CA ALA A 483 5.76 -15.37 -0.86
C ALA A 483 6.24 -14.09 -1.59
N LEU A 484 7.50 -13.71 -1.41
CA LEU A 484 8.11 -12.55 -2.03
C LEU A 484 9.09 -12.94 -3.16
N ILE A 485 9.08 -14.19 -3.62
CA ILE A 485 9.95 -14.70 -4.68
C ILE A 485 9.11 -15.39 -5.75
N ALA A 486 9.15 -14.86 -6.97
CA ALA A 486 8.50 -15.47 -8.13
C ALA A 486 9.21 -16.75 -8.58
N LYS A 487 8.45 -17.77 -8.99
CA LYS A 487 9.02 -19.06 -9.46
C LYS A 487 9.81 -18.93 -10.76
N ASP A 488 9.39 -18.03 -11.64
CA ASP A 488 9.86 -17.91 -13.01
C ASP A 488 10.69 -16.64 -13.28
N ALA A 489 11.07 -15.91 -12.21
CA ALA A 489 11.92 -14.73 -12.30
C ALA A 489 13.22 -14.90 -11.51
N ALA A 490 14.36 -14.65 -12.16
CA ALA A 490 15.66 -14.73 -11.52
C ALA A 490 16.01 -13.47 -10.70
N ASN A 491 15.65 -12.28 -11.20
CA ASN A 491 16.09 -11.01 -10.63
C ASN A 491 14.97 -9.97 -10.43
N LEU A 492 13.69 -10.37 -10.50
CA LEU A 492 12.56 -9.52 -10.16
C LEU A 492 12.08 -9.83 -8.75
N LEU A 493 11.85 -8.78 -7.97
CA LEU A 493 11.32 -8.82 -6.60
C LEU A 493 10.05 -7.97 -6.51
N PRO A 494 8.89 -8.51 -6.08
CA PRO A 494 7.68 -7.72 -5.86
C PRO A 494 7.80 -6.92 -4.55
N ALA A 495 7.36 -5.67 -4.54
CA ALA A 495 7.40 -4.84 -3.34
C ALA A 495 6.13 -4.00 -3.11
N CYS A 496 5.00 -4.47 -3.61
CA CYS A 496 3.69 -3.86 -3.43
C CYS A 496 2.65 -4.96 -3.16
N LYS A 497 1.46 -4.83 -3.71
CA LYS A 497 0.36 -5.82 -3.62
C LYS A 497 0.55 -7.04 -4.53
N ASN A 498 1.61 -7.06 -5.30
CA ASN A 498 1.96 -8.08 -6.30
C ASN A 498 2.70 -9.31 -5.76
N ILE A 499 2.70 -9.49 -4.44
CA ILE A 499 3.30 -10.64 -3.74
C ILE A 499 2.46 -11.92 -3.90
N GLY A 500 2.97 -13.06 -3.41
CA GLY A 500 2.31 -14.36 -3.43
C GLY A 500 1.18 -14.49 -2.41
N THR A 501 0.08 -13.76 -2.64
CA THR A 501 -1.19 -13.89 -1.93
C THR A 501 -2.27 -14.41 -2.88
N THR A 502 -3.40 -14.85 -2.33
CA THR A 502 -4.65 -15.05 -3.08
C THR A 502 -5.45 -13.75 -3.11
N HIS A 503 -6.54 -13.71 -3.88
CA HIS A 503 -7.53 -12.62 -3.81
C HIS A 503 -8.02 -12.39 -2.36
N VAL A 504 -8.24 -13.48 -1.61
CA VAL A 504 -8.71 -13.44 -0.21
C VAL A 504 -7.64 -12.84 0.70
N THR A 505 -6.44 -13.41 0.70
CA THR A 505 -5.38 -12.98 1.63
C THR A 505 -4.76 -11.64 1.25
N ASN A 506 -4.88 -11.20 0.00
CA ASN A 506 -4.52 -9.85 -0.42
C ASN A 506 -5.26 -8.79 0.41
N GLY A 507 -6.52 -9.03 0.80
CA GLY A 507 -7.29 -8.15 1.68
C GLY A 507 -6.61 -7.83 3.01
N SER A 508 -5.75 -8.73 3.51
CA SER A 508 -4.99 -8.54 4.76
C SER A 508 -3.58 -8.01 4.57
N TYR A 509 -2.93 -8.29 3.42
CA TYR A 509 -1.51 -7.98 3.19
C TYR A 509 -1.24 -6.63 2.51
N ARG A 510 -2.26 -5.95 1.99
CA ARG A 510 -2.14 -4.72 1.19
C ARG A 510 -2.03 -3.41 2.00
N LEU A 511 -1.95 -3.49 3.32
CA LEU A 511 -2.06 -2.32 4.21
C LEU A 511 -0.71 -1.65 4.47
N HIS A 512 -0.76 -0.37 4.89
CA HIS A 512 0.37 0.53 5.04
C HIS A 512 1.60 -0.05 5.77
N PRO A 513 1.52 -0.57 7.02
CA PRO A 513 2.71 -1.08 7.71
C PRO A 513 3.25 -2.36 7.08
N ILE A 514 2.39 -3.15 6.42
CA ILE A 514 2.76 -4.43 5.82
C ILE A 514 3.49 -4.18 4.49
N GLU A 515 2.96 -3.30 3.64
CA GLU A 515 3.62 -2.91 2.38
C GLU A 515 4.99 -2.27 2.65
N TRP A 516 5.10 -1.44 3.69
CA TRP A 516 6.38 -0.90 4.13
C TRP A 516 7.38 -2.00 4.52
N SER A 517 6.95 -3.00 5.30
CA SER A 517 7.79 -4.13 5.71
C SER A 517 8.19 -5.03 4.53
N ILE A 518 7.31 -5.24 3.56
CA ILE A 518 7.63 -5.96 2.32
C ILE A 518 8.77 -5.24 1.58
N GLY A 519 8.66 -3.92 1.40
CA GLY A 519 9.71 -3.13 0.77
C GLY A 519 11.04 -3.20 1.52
N GLU A 520 11.03 -3.12 2.86
CA GLU A 520 12.27 -3.26 3.67
C GLU A 520 12.93 -4.63 3.47
N ALA A 521 12.16 -5.70 3.44
CA ALA A 521 12.67 -7.04 3.19
C ALA A 521 13.29 -7.14 1.78
N GLN A 522 12.59 -6.64 0.77
CA GLN A 522 13.03 -6.75 -0.63
C GLN A 522 14.26 -5.88 -0.93
N GLY A 523 14.32 -4.66 -0.39
CA GLY A 523 15.51 -3.81 -0.53
C GLY A 523 16.75 -4.42 0.12
N THR A 524 16.59 -5.02 1.32
CA THR A 524 17.70 -5.72 2.00
C THR A 524 18.12 -6.96 1.24
N LEU A 525 17.16 -7.78 0.77
CA LEU A 525 17.41 -8.96 -0.04
C LEU A 525 18.17 -8.63 -1.32
N ALA A 526 17.78 -7.56 -2.02
CA ALA A 526 18.42 -7.13 -3.25
C ALA A 526 19.91 -6.85 -3.04
N VAL A 527 20.26 -6.14 -1.97
CA VAL A 527 21.66 -5.82 -1.67
C VAL A 527 22.46 -7.06 -1.24
N LEU A 528 21.86 -7.95 -0.43
CA LEU A 528 22.50 -9.23 -0.08
C LEU A 528 22.72 -10.13 -1.31
N SER A 529 21.79 -10.11 -2.25
CA SER A 529 21.93 -10.81 -3.53
C SER A 529 23.09 -10.27 -4.35
N LEU A 530 23.20 -8.95 -4.47
CA LEU A 530 24.32 -8.29 -5.16
C LEU A 530 25.67 -8.59 -4.50
N GLU A 531 25.73 -8.54 -3.16
CA GLU A 531 26.94 -8.81 -2.36
C GLU A 531 27.47 -10.23 -2.59
N ASN A 532 26.56 -11.19 -2.63
CA ASN A 532 26.93 -12.62 -2.67
C ASN A 532 26.93 -13.17 -4.11
N GLY A 533 26.54 -12.38 -5.12
CA GLY A 533 26.45 -12.82 -6.51
C GLY A 533 25.39 -13.92 -6.74
N ILE A 534 24.35 -13.97 -5.89
CA ILE A 534 23.27 -14.96 -5.95
C ILE A 534 22.00 -14.26 -6.42
N PRO A 535 21.36 -14.73 -7.50
CA PRO A 535 20.09 -14.16 -7.95
C PRO A 535 19.02 -14.23 -6.86
N PRO A 536 18.18 -13.19 -6.71
CA PRO A 536 17.07 -13.20 -5.75
C PRO A 536 16.17 -14.43 -5.83
N GLY A 537 15.89 -14.92 -7.03
CA GLY A 537 15.07 -16.11 -7.24
C GLY A 537 15.63 -17.39 -6.61
N GLU A 538 16.95 -17.47 -6.42
CA GLU A 538 17.65 -18.62 -5.81
C GLU A 538 17.94 -18.43 -4.31
N PHE A 539 17.78 -17.21 -3.79
CA PHE A 539 18.21 -16.82 -2.45
C PHE A 539 17.61 -17.71 -1.35
N HIS A 540 16.35 -18.14 -1.50
CA HIS A 540 15.64 -18.99 -0.55
C HIS A 540 16.31 -20.37 -0.32
N GLY A 541 17.05 -20.89 -1.30
CA GLY A 541 17.81 -22.14 -1.19
C GLY A 541 19.05 -22.05 -0.30
N HIS A 542 19.48 -20.83 0.05
CA HIS A 542 20.68 -20.56 0.82
C HIS A 542 20.35 -20.23 2.29
N SER A 543 20.10 -21.24 3.12
CA SER A 543 19.63 -21.07 4.51
C SER A 543 20.48 -20.11 5.35
N LYS A 544 21.80 -20.07 5.15
CA LYS A 544 22.68 -19.12 5.85
C LYS A 544 22.43 -17.67 5.42
N LEU A 545 22.12 -17.42 4.15
CA LEU A 545 21.81 -16.08 3.65
C LEU A 545 20.41 -15.64 4.05
N VAL A 546 19.43 -16.55 4.03
CA VAL A 546 18.10 -16.28 4.58
C VAL A 546 18.20 -15.85 6.04
N ARG A 547 19.02 -16.57 6.82
CA ARG A 547 19.29 -16.19 8.20
C ARG A 547 19.97 -14.83 8.34
N LYS A 548 20.98 -14.54 7.49
CA LYS A 548 21.65 -13.23 7.46
C LYS A 548 20.66 -12.11 7.17
N LEU A 549 19.74 -12.33 6.21
CA LEU A 549 18.65 -11.39 5.90
C LEU A 549 17.78 -11.13 7.13
N GLN A 550 17.31 -12.19 7.78
CA GLN A 550 16.47 -12.10 8.99
C GLN A 550 17.19 -11.35 10.12
N GLU A 551 18.46 -11.66 10.38
CA GLU A 551 19.26 -11.00 11.41
C GLU A 551 19.44 -9.50 11.10
N GLN A 552 19.72 -9.11 9.85
CA GLN A 552 19.81 -7.71 9.44
C GLN A 552 18.49 -6.95 9.59
N LEU A 553 17.36 -7.57 9.20
CA LEU A 553 16.04 -6.99 9.39
C LEU A 553 15.75 -6.76 10.88
N ILE A 554 16.01 -7.76 11.72
CA ILE A 554 15.83 -7.65 13.18
C ILE A 554 16.71 -6.52 13.76
N ASP A 555 17.98 -6.43 13.39
CA ASP A 555 18.92 -5.42 13.90
C ASP A 555 18.47 -3.99 13.54
N ARG A 556 17.79 -3.83 12.41
CA ARG A 556 17.16 -2.56 11.99
C ARG A 556 15.81 -2.31 12.66
N GLY A 557 15.29 -3.25 13.44
CA GLY A 557 14.03 -3.12 14.16
C GLY A 557 12.80 -3.57 13.36
N VAL A 558 12.98 -4.47 12.38
CA VAL A 558 11.86 -5.15 11.74
C VAL A 558 11.47 -6.35 12.60
N PRO A 559 10.26 -6.40 13.17
CA PRO A 559 9.80 -7.56 13.92
C PRO A 559 9.48 -8.71 12.96
N LEU A 560 9.99 -9.90 13.25
CA LEU A 560 9.67 -11.14 12.53
C LEU A 560 8.69 -12.01 13.28
N PHE A 561 8.54 -11.78 14.59
CA PHE A 561 7.56 -12.42 15.47
C PHE A 561 6.75 -11.35 16.19
N TRP A 562 5.45 -11.58 16.29
CA TRP A 562 4.57 -10.69 17.00
C TRP A 562 4.62 -10.92 18.51
N PHE A 563 5.11 -9.91 19.24
CA PHE A 563 5.02 -9.81 20.69
C PHE A 563 4.40 -8.45 21.06
N ASN A 564 3.31 -8.46 21.84
CA ASN A 564 2.60 -7.24 22.20
C ASN A 564 3.27 -6.42 23.31
N ASP A 565 4.27 -6.99 23.99
CA ASP A 565 5.01 -6.41 25.12
C ASP A 565 6.51 -6.21 24.84
N VAL A 566 6.94 -6.32 23.58
CA VAL A 566 8.31 -6.07 23.13
C VAL A 566 8.32 -4.98 22.07
N PRO A 567 8.34 -3.70 22.48
CA PRO A 567 8.46 -2.59 21.55
C PRO A 567 9.73 -2.68 20.68
N THR A 568 9.70 -2.13 19.49
CA THR A 568 10.87 -2.14 18.59
C THR A 568 12.06 -1.38 19.16
N GLU A 569 11.83 -0.45 20.11
CA GLU A 569 12.86 0.28 20.85
C GLU A 569 13.30 -0.43 22.15
N HIS A 570 12.76 -1.60 22.48
CA HIS A 570 13.16 -2.35 23.67
C HIS A 570 14.64 -2.75 23.57
N PRO A 571 15.46 -2.57 24.64
CA PRO A 571 16.90 -2.87 24.59
C PRO A 571 17.24 -4.29 24.17
N GLN A 572 16.39 -5.27 24.50
CA GLN A 572 16.54 -6.69 24.15
C GLN A 572 15.74 -7.08 22.90
N PHE A 573 15.21 -6.13 22.13
CA PHE A 573 14.37 -6.46 20.97
C PHE A 573 15.05 -7.44 20.02
N ALA A 574 16.27 -7.13 19.59
CA ALA A 574 17.01 -7.98 18.65
C ALA A 574 17.29 -9.38 19.21
N GLU A 575 17.68 -9.47 20.48
CA GLU A 575 17.95 -10.74 21.15
C GLU A 575 16.70 -11.63 21.23
N ILE A 576 15.56 -11.03 21.62
CA ILE A 576 14.26 -11.73 21.73
C ILE A 576 13.80 -12.23 20.35
N GLN A 577 13.85 -11.38 19.33
CA GLN A 577 13.45 -11.75 17.98
C GLN A 577 14.36 -12.85 17.39
N LYS A 578 15.68 -12.75 17.57
CA LYS A 578 16.65 -13.76 17.13
C LYS A 578 16.45 -15.08 17.89
N SER A 579 16.16 -15.05 19.17
CA SER A 579 15.84 -16.23 19.97
C SER A 579 14.57 -16.93 19.48
N ALA A 580 13.52 -16.16 19.20
CA ALA A 580 12.27 -16.67 18.64
C ALA A 580 12.48 -17.30 17.24
N MET A 581 13.30 -16.68 16.41
CA MET A 581 13.66 -17.21 15.08
C MET A 581 14.37 -18.58 15.18
N LEU A 582 15.26 -18.73 16.15
CA LEU A 582 16.04 -19.97 16.35
C LEU A 582 15.23 -21.12 16.94
N ASN A 583 14.26 -20.81 17.76
CA ASN A 583 13.48 -21.79 18.50
C ASN A 583 12.00 -21.42 18.55
N GLN A 584 11.33 -21.54 17.42
CA GLN A 584 9.89 -21.27 17.31
C GLN A 584 9.06 -22.12 18.27
N ASN A 585 9.49 -23.35 18.57
CA ASN A 585 8.80 -24.23 19.51
C ASN A 585 8.85 -23.74 20.96
N ALA A 586 9.76 -22.83 21.31
CA ALA A 586 9.81 -22.20 22.63
C ALA A 586 8.87 -20.99 22.77
N ILE A 587 8.25 -20.54 21.68
CA ILE A 587 7.29 -19.45 21.70
C ILE A 587 5.99 -19.96 22.36
N ASN A 588 5.50 -19.21 23.34
CA ASN A 588 4.23 -19.58 23.97
C ASN A 588 3.06 -19.40 22.98
N GLU A 589 2.45 -20.51 22.58
CA GLU A 589 1.35 -20.53 21.62
C GLU A 589 0.05 -19.90 22.15
N LYS A 590 -0.09 -19.78 23.47
CA LYS A 590 -1.33 -19.30 24.11
C LYS A 590 -1.37 -17.78 24.33
N THR A 591 -0.25 -17.09 24.21
CA THR A 591 -0.16 -15.65 24.47
C THR A 591 0.73 -14.95 23.46
N LEU A 592 0.42 -13.66 23.21
CA LEU A 592 1.27 -12.76 22.42
C LEU A 592 2.36 -12.10 23.29
N SER A 593 2.30 -12.23 24.62
CA SER A 593 3.32 -11.67 25.51
C SER A 593 4.56 -12.54 25.55
N TYR A 594 5.70 -11.91 25.45
CA TYR A 594 6.99 -12.53 25.69
C TYR A 594 7.28 -12.64 27.19
N PHE A 595 7.08 -11.53 27.91
CA PHE A 595 7.21 -11.47 29.36
C PHE A 595 5.91 -11.96 30.01
N LEU A 596 5.95 -13.15 30.63
CA LEU A 596 4.78 -13.66 31.37
C LEU A 596 4.48 -12.73 32.55
N PRO A 597 3.22 -12.34 32.79
CA PRO A 597 2.81 -11.65 34.01
C PRO A 597 3.25 -12.43 35.26
N GLU A 598 3.63 -11.73 36.33
CA GLU A 598 4.09 -12.38 37.59
C GLU A 598 3.10 -13.42 38.14
N SER A 599 1.78 -13.18 37.94
CA SER A 599 0.73 -14.13 38.30
C SER A 599 0.82 -15.50 37.61
N LEU A 600 1.46 -15.58 36.43
CA LEU A 600 1.65 -16.82 35.68
C LEU A 600 3.04 -17.45 35.89
N ARG A 601 4.02 -16.69 36.41
CA ARG A 601 5.36 -17.20 36.75
C ARG A 601 5.30 -18.16 37.94
N ASN A 602 4.40 -17.90 38.90
CA ASN A 602 4.26 -18.70 40.12
C ASN A 602 3.48 -20.00 39.94
N SER A 603 2.82 -20.25 38.81
CA SER A 603 2.12 -21.50 38.53
C SER A 603 3.02 -22.64 38.01
N ARG A 604 4.24 -22.35 37.55
CA ARG A 604 5.22 -23.34 37.08
C ARG A 604 6.15 -23.89 38.15
N SER A 605 6.15 -23.32 39.36
CA SER A 605 6.95 -23.81 40.49
C SER A 605 6.20 -24.78 41.40
N ARG A 606 5.01 -25.24 41.02
CA ARG A 606 4.18 -26.19 41.77
C ARG A 606 3.68 -27.36 40.95
N SER A 607 4.45 -27.81 39.98
CA SER A 607 4.18 -29.12 39.31
C SER A 607 5.48 -29.92 39.15
#